data_345be3fe3dc064fb7ff6800b6a9510cc
#
_entry.id   345be3fe3dc064fb7ff6800b6a9510cc
#
_cell.length_a   1.000
_cell.length_b   1.000
_cell.length_c   1.000
_cell.angle_alpha   90.00
_cell.angle_beta   90.00
_cell.angle_gamma   90.00
#
_symmetry.space_group_name_H-M   'P 1'
#
loop_
_entity.id
_entity.type
_entity.pdbx_description
1 polymer ?
#
loop_
_entity_poly.entity_id
_entity_poly.type
_entity_poly.pdbx_seq_one_letter_code
_entity_poly.pdbx_strand_id
1 'polypeptide(L)'
;DVHGQTDGDHGHGVNQTRPSPTDKVVVFGAGPIGLGATIAYKSIGVDNVVVVDLIGSRLEKALEVGADAVVNAAGEDVVARLTELHGPGKAMWPGKAGTDIYLDCAGTPAVIDGALRAAQNGARLGVVAVHKEPVAIDLVNLMANEITVIGSMGYPTEIFEVTRDLAANWEKYAVIVSHTFGFDDVEEALVTARTPGAADKVVVTFD
;
A
#
# COMPACT_ATOMS: atom_id res chain seq x y z
N ASP A 1 -27.17 12.39 -16.73
CA ASP A 1 -25.96 11.54 -16.80
C ASP A 1 -25.58 11.13 -15.41
N VAL A 2 -26.11 10.00 -15.02
CA VAL A 2 -25.83 9.39 -13.72
C VAL A 2 -24.52 8.61 -13.90
N HIS A 3 -23.41 9.23 -13.57
CA HIS A 3 -22.24 8.44 -13.23
C HIS A 3 -22.61 7.73 -11.93
N GLY A 4 -22.88 6.42 -12.05
CA GLY A 4 -23.02 5.57 -10.89
C GLY A 4 -21.76 5.71 -10.05
N GLN A 5 -21.88 6.44 -8.95
CA GLN A 5 -20.98 6.27 -7.84
C GLN A 5 -21.16 4.82 -7.42
N THR A 6 -20.20 4.00 -7.82
CA THR A 6 -19.97 2.76 -7.12
C THR A 6 -19.59 3.19 -5.72
N ASP A 7 -20.47 2.97 -4.77
CA ASP A 7 -20.25 3.16 -3.33
C ASP A 7 -19.22 2.12 -2.86
N GLY A 8 -17.98 2.27 -3.31
CA GLY A 8 -16.86 1.46 -2.94
C GLY A 8 -16.18 2.05 -1.71
N ASP A 9 -16.26 1.33 -0.63
CA ASP A 9 -15.69 1.65 0.68
C ASP A 9 -14.16 1.54 0.64
N HIS A 10 -13.49 2.63 0.27
CA HIS A 10 -12.04 2.63 0.08
C HIS A 10 -11.38 3.47 1.16
N GLY A 11 -10.27 2.98 1.70
CA GLY A 11 -9.49 3.75 2.66
C GLY A 11 -9.08 5.11 2.09
N HIS A 12 -9.10 6.14 2.93
CA HIS A 12 -8.84 7.54 2.51
C HIS A 12 -7.59 7.69 1.63
N GLY A 13 -6.49 7.00 1.98
CA GLY A 13 -5.26 7.04 1.19
C GLY A 13 -5.42 6.50 -0.24
N VAL A 14 -6.22 5.45 -0.41
CA VAL A 14 -6.56 4.87 -1.72
C VAL A 14 -7.39 5.86 -2.52
N ASN A 15 -8.44 6.43 -1.92
CA ASN A 15 -9.32 7.41 -2.56
C ASN A 15 -8.58 8.65 -3.04
N GLN A 16 -7.61 9.15 -2.25
CA GLN A 16 -6.80 10.31 -2.63
C GLN A 16 -5.98 10.06 -3.89
N THR A 17 -5.57 8.82 -4.16
CA THR A 17 -4.87 8.48 -5.40
C THR A 17 -5.77 8.42 -6.62
N ARG A 18 -7.11 8.50 -6.46
CA ARG A 18 -8.12 8.48 -7.53
C ARG A 18 -7.89 7.33 -8.51
N PRO A 19 -7.89 6.09 -8.05
CA PRO A 19 -7.60 4.96 -8.91
C PRO A 19 -8.71 4.71 -9.93
N SER A 20 -8.30 4.15 -11.07
CA SER A 20 -9.21 3.56 -12.06
C SER A 20 -8.97 2.04 -12.16
N PRO A 21 -9.91 1.25 -12.65
CA PRO A 21 -9.74 -0.20 -12.79
C PRO A 21 -8.52 -0.60 -13.62
N THR A 22 -8.12 0.21 -14.59
CA THR A 22 -7.00 -0.07 -15.49
C THR A 22 -5.64 0.45 -14.99
N ASP A 23 -5.61 1.17 -13.87
CA ASP A 23 -4.37 1.66 -13.28
C ASP A 23 -3.52 0.49 -12.77
N LYS A 24 -2.22 0.60 -12.97
CA LYS A 24 -1.22 -0.31 -12.42
C LYS A 24 -0.71 0.27 -11.10
N VAL A 25 -1.00 -0.43 -10.02
CA VAL A 25 -0.78 0.05 -8.65
C VAL A 25 0.36 -0.70 -7.98
N VAL A 26 1.21 0.03 -7.26
CA VAL A 26 2.22 -0.52 -6.37
C VAL A 26 1.96 -0.04 -4.95
N VAL A 27 1.85 -0.97 -4.01
CA VAL A 27 1.77 -0.70 -2.57
C VAL A 27 3.11 -1.07 -1.94
N PHE A 28 3.79 -0.11 -1.35
CA PHE A 28 5.02 -0.33 -0.58
C PHE A 28 4.71 -0.57 0.89
N GLY A 29 5.10 -1.74 1.38
CA GLY A 29 4.85 -2.21 2.73
C GLY A 29 3.62 -3.12 2.80
N ALA A 30 3.82 -4.38 3.18
CA ALA A 30 2.79 -5.38 3.42
C ALA A 30 2.42 -5.51 4.92
N GLY A 31 2.51 -4.41 5.66
CA GLY A 31 1.95 -4.29 7.01
C GLY A 31 0.43 -4.08 6.97
N PRO A 32 -0.22 -3.90 8.13
CA PRO A 32 -1.68 -3.76 8.22
C PRO A 32 -2.27 -2.70 7.28
N ILE A 33 -1.60 -1.54 7.15
CA ILE A 33 -2.06 -0.46 6.27
C ILE A 33 -1.95 -0.86 4.80
N GLY A 34 -0.82 -1.46 4.39
CA GLY A 34 -0.62 -1.88 3.00
C GLY A 34 -1.51 -3.05 2.59
N LEU A 35 -1.75 -4.02 3.47
CA LEU A 35 -2.70 -5.10 3.23
C LEU A 35 -4.13 -4.55 3.11
N GLY A 36 -4.55 -3.63 4.00
CA GLY A 36 -5.83 -2.95 3.89
C GLY A 36 -5.98 -2.14 2.60
N ALA A 37 -4.93 -1.42 2.19
CA ALA A 37 -4.93 -0.70 0.92
C ALA A 37 -5.03 -1.64 -0.28
N THR A 38 -4.37 -2.81 -0.23
CA THR A 38 -4.46 -3.84 -1.26
C THR A 38 -5.90 -4.36 -1.40
N ILE A 39 -6.55 -4.68 -0.28
CA ILE A 39 -7.97 -5.08 -0.27
C ILE A 39 -8.83 -3.97 -0.89
N ALA A 40 -8.62 -2.71 -0.48
CA ALA A 40 -9.38 -1.58 -0.98
C ALA A 40 -9.21 -1.39 -2.50
N TYR A 41 -7.98 -1.40 -3.04
CA TYR A 41 -7.75 -1.32 -4.50
C TYR A 41 -8.45 -2.47 -5.25
N LYS A 42 -8.39 -3.68 -4.73
CA LYS A 42 -9.08 -4.83 -5.35
C LYS A 42 -10.60 -4.70 -5.26
N SER A 43 -11.14 -4.15 -4.17
CA SER A 43 -12.59 -3.94 -3.99
C SER A 43 -13.17 -2.94 -5.00
N ILE A 44 -12.41 -1.91 -5.38
CA ILE A 44 -12.82 -0.97 -6.44
C ILE A 44 -12.56 -1.49 -7.86
N GLY A 45 -12.07 -2.70 -7.99
CA GLY A 45 -11.87 -3.35 -9.28
C GLY A 45 -10.56 -2.99 -9.98
N VAL A 46 -9.52 -2.56 -9.27
CA VAL A 46 -8.19 -2.39 -9.87
C VAL A 46 -7.64 -3.75 -10.26
N ASP A 47 -7.35 -3.92 -11.53
CA ASP A 47 -6.94 -5.21 -12.11
C ASP A 47 -5.51 -5.62 -11.74
N ASN A 48 -4.62 -4.65 -11.50
CA ASN A 48 -3.19 -4.91 -11.31
C ASN A 48 -2.64 -4.19 -10.07
N VAL A 49 -2.52 -4.92 -8.96
CA VAL A 49 -1.98 -4.44 -7.69
C VAL A 49 -0.76 -5.28 -7.31
N VAL A 50 0.41 -4.65 -7.29
CA VAL A 50 1.68 -5.25 -6.86
C VAL A 50 2.03 -4.76 -5.47
N VAL A 51 2.44 -5.67 -4.58
CA VAL A 51 2.88 -5.32 -3.23
C VAL A 51 4.38 -5.55 -3.09
N VAL A 52 5.07 -4.58 -2.50
CA VAL A 52 6.52 -4.60 -2.28
C VAL A 52 6.81 -4.60 -0.78
N ASP A 53 7.57 -5.57 -0.28
CA ASP A 53 8.02 -5.61 1.12
C ASP A 53 9.40 -6.29 1.20
N LEU A 54 10.02 -6.25 2.38
CA LEU A 54 11.28 -6.94 2.68
C LEU A 54 11.07 -8.34 3.27
N ILE A 55 9.87 -8.62 3.79
CA ILE A 55 9.56 -9.80 4.60
C ILE A 55 8.69 -10.76 3.78
N GLY A 56 9.23 -11.96 3.47
CA GLY A 56 8.55 -12.95 2.63
C GLY A 56 7.18 -13.38 3.14
N SER A 57 7.04 -13.63 4.45
CA SER A 57 5.75 -14.02 5.05
C SER A 57 4.66 -12.94 4.92
N ARG A 58 5.04 -11.67 4.88
CA ARG A 58 4.10 -10.57 4.62
C ARG A 58 3.68 -10.52 3.15
N LEU A 59 4.60 -10.84 2.25
CA LEU A 59 4.29 -10.94 0.82
C LEU A 59 3.34 -12.11 0.51
N GLU A 60 3.45 -13.22 1.23
CA GLU A 60 2.48 -14.32 1.13
C GLU A 60 1.07 -13.86 1.52
N LYS A 61 0.94 -13.12 2.64
CA LYS A 61 -0.34 -12.52 3.04
C LYS A 61 -0.87 -11.51 2.02
N ALA A 62 0.02 -10.74 1.37
CA ALA A 62 -0.41 -9.81 0.33
C ALA A 62 -1.06 -10.55 -0.85
N LEU A 63 -0.55 -11.69 -1.25
CA LEU A 63 -1.18 -12.56 -2.26
C LEU A 63 -2.53 -13.11 -1.77
N GLU A 64 -2.60 -13.54 -0.51
CA GLU A 64 -3.82 -14.08 0.10
C GLU A 64 -4.95 -13.04 0.14
N VAL A 65 -4.65 -11.77 0.39
CA VAL A 65 -5.65 -10.70 0.39
C VAL A 65 -5.99 -10.16 -1.01
N GLY A 66 -5.31 -10.64 -2.07
CA GLY A 66 -5.67 -10.39 -3.45
C GLY A 66 -4.67 -9.56 -4.27
N ALA A 67 -3.44 -9.37 -3.82
CA ALA A 67 -2.39 -8.81 -4.68
C ALA A 67 -2.16 -9.71 -5.91
N ASP A 68 -1.97 -9.11 -7.07
CA ASP A 68 -1.74 -9.86 -8.33
C ASP A 68 -0.29 -10.33 -8.45
N ALA A 69 0.65 -9.61 -7.84
CA ALA A 69 2.04 -10.00 -7.74
C ALA A 69 2.71 -9.37 -6.51
N VAL A 70 3.87 -9.89 -6.15
CA VAL A 70 4.68 -9.36 -5.06
C VAL A 70 6.14 -9.22 -5.48
N VAL A 71 6.86 -8.31 -4.81
CA VAL A 71 8.30 -8.08 -5.03
C VAL A 71 8.99 -8.05 -3.67
N ASN A 72 10.01 -8.89 -3.49
CA ASN A 72 10.83 -8.90 -2.29
C ASN A 72 12.03 -7.97 -2.45
N ALA A 73 11.91 -6.75 -1.93
CA ALA A 73 12.95 -5.73 -2.04
C ALA A 73 14.25 -6.06 -1.26
N ALA A 74 14.27 -7.12 -0.45
CA ALA A 74 15.49 -7.60 0.19
C ALA A 74 16.45 -8.30 -0.80
N GLY A 75 15.94 -8.85 -1.90
CA GLY A 75 16.72 -9.63 -2.86
C GLY A 75 16.50 -9.27 -4.32
N GLU A 76 15.51 -8.42 -4.64
CA GLU A 76 15.14 -8.06 -6.01
C GLU A 76 15.39 -6.56 -6.29
N ASP A 77 15.77 -6.24 -7.53
CA ASP A 77 15.73 -4.85 -8.00
C ASP A 77 14.28 -4.46 -8.27
N VAL A 78 13.74 -3.61 -7.41
CA VAL A 78 12.32 -3.21 -7.45
C VAL A 78 11.96 -2.55 -8.78
N VAL A 79 12.81 -1.66 -9.31
CA VAL A 79 12.50 -0.95 -10.57
C VAL A 79 12.49 -1.91 -11.76
N ALA A 80 13.48 -2.80 -11.84
CA ALA A 80 13.54 -3.82 -12.88
C ALA A 80 12.31 -4.74 -12.80
N ARG A 81 11.98 -5.18 -11.59
CA ARG A 81 10.85 -6.09 -11.36
C ARG A 81 9.50 -5.45 -11.67
N LEU A 82 9.30 -4.17 -11.30
CA LEU A 82 8.10 -3.42 -11.68
C LEU A 82 8.02 -3.20 -13.20
N THR A 83 9.16 -3.02 -13.87
CA THR A 83 9.20 -2.91 -15.34
C THR A 83 8.80 -4.22 -16.02
N GLU A 84 9.18 -5.37 -15.45
CA GLU A 84 8.72 -6.68 -15.94
C GLU A 84 7.20 -6.88 -15.76
N LEU A 85 6.67 -6.50 -14.60
CA LEU A 85 5.26 -6.71 -14.25
C LEU A 85 4.31 -5.71 -14.93
N HIS A 86 4.69 -4.44 -14.95
CA HIS A 86 3.86 -3.35 -15.47
C HIS A 86 4.24 -2.89 -16.87
N GLY A 87 5.32 -3.44 -17.42
CA GLY A 87 5.90 -2.98 -18.68
C GLY A 87 6.73 -1.71 -18.52
N PRO A 88 7.39 -1.26 -19.59
CA PRO A 88 8.18 -0.02 -19.60
C PRO A 88 7.27 1.21 -19.49
N GLY A 89 7.65 2.16 -18.65
CA GLY A 89 6.95 3.42 -18.47
C GLY A 89 7.28 4.45 -19.54
N LYS A 90 6.33 5.36 -19.77
CA LYS A 90 6.53 6.54 -20.63
C LYS A 90 7.10 7.67 -19.79
N ALA A 91 8.30 8.13 -20.11
CA ALA A 91 8.97 9.18 -19.36
C ALA A 91 10.01 9.90 -20.22
N MET A 92 10.49 11.06 -19.74
CA MET A 92 11.57 11.80 -20.40
C MET A 92 12.87 10.98 -20.46
N TRP A 93 13.17 10.20 -19.42
CA TRP A 93 14.35 9.34 -19.34
C TRP A 93 13.94 7.87 -19.30
N PRO A 94 14.72 6.97 -19.92
CA PRO A 94 14.46 5.53 -19.91
C PRO A 94 14.59 4.94 -18.49
N GLY A 95 14.15 3.68 -18.33
CA GLY A 95 14.30 2.94 -17.09
C GLY A 95 13.18 3.19 -16.08
N LYS A 96 12.02 3.64 -16.55
CA LYS A 96 10.81 3.79 -15.74
C LYS A 96 9.88 2.59 -15.93
N ALA A 97 9.16 2.24 -14.87
CA ALA A 97 8.09 1.24 -14.92
C ALA A 97 6.76 1.89 -15.35
N GLY A 98 5.93 1.13 -16.04
CA GLY A 98 4.60 1.56 -16.49
C GLY A 98 3.57 1.56 -15.36
N THR A 99 3.96 1.99 -14.16
CA THR A 99 3.14 2.07 -12.95
C THR A 99 2.48 3.44 -12.86
N ASP A 100 1.18 3.46 -12.62
CA ASP A 100 0.37 4.69 -12.56
C ASP A 100 0.25 5.24 -11.13
N ILE A 101 0.19 4.35 -10.14
CA ILE A 101 0.04 4.71 -8.72
C ILE A 101 1.08 3.98 -7.88
N TYR A 102 1.72 4.74 -7.01
CA TYR A 102 2.54 4.25 -5.92
C TYR A 102 1.90 4.68 -4.60
N LEU A 103 1.77 3.76 -3.64
CA LEU A 103 1.27 4.06 -2.30
C LEU A 103 2.33 3.68 -1.26
N ASP A 104 2.83 4.67 -0.53
CA ASP A 104 3.76 4.44 0.56
C ASP A 104 3.03 4.13 1.86
N CYS A 105 3.09 2.86 2.28
CA CYS A 105 2.61 2.34 3.55
C CYS A 105 3.76 1.89 4.47
N ALA A 106 5.03 2.11 4.08
CA ALA A 106 6.22 1.68 4.81
C ALA A 106 6.94 2.81 5.58
N GLY A 107 6.85 4.05 5.09
CA GLY A 107 7.39 5.22 5.77
C GLY A 107 8.92 5.28 5.81
N THR A 108 9.60 4.85 4.76
CA THR A 108 11.05 4.90 4.67
C THR A 108 11.54 5.75 3.50
N PRO A 109 12.67 6.48 3.64
CA PRO A 109 13.23 7.25 2.52
C PRO A 109 13.48 6.42 1.26
N ALA A 110 13.87 5.15 1.41
CA ALA A 110 14.14 4.25 0.29
C ALA A 110 12.89 3.98 -0.57
N VAL A 111 11.70 3.97 0.04
CA VAL A 111 10.43 3.80 -0.68
C VAL A 111 10.14 5.03 -1.55
N ILE A 112 10.26 6.23 -0.99
CA ILE A 112 10.05 7.47 -1.74
C ILE A 112 11.04 7.58 -2.91
N ASP A 113 12.33 7.34 -2.66
CA ASP A 113 13.36 7.34 -3.70
C ASP A 113 13.08 6.29 -4.77
N GLY A 114 12.76 5.05 -4.37
CA GLY A 114 12.43 3.95 -5.28
C GLY A 114 11.21 4.24 -6.15
N ALA A 115 10.12 4.75 -5.54
CA ALA A 115 8.91 5.13 -6.26
C ALA A 115 9.19 6.23 -7.29
N LEU A 116 9.87 7.31 -6.90
CA LEU A 116 10.19 8.41 -7.81
C LEU A 116 11.15 7.99 -8.93
N ARG A 117 12.11 7.10 -8.65
CA ARG A 117 12.98 6.55 -9.71
C ARG A 117 12.22 5.68 -10.69
N ALA A 118 11.26 4.89 -10.22
CA ALA A 118 10.45 4.01 -11.06
C ALA A 118 9.34 4.74 -11.83
N ALA A 119 8.87 5.88 -11.32
CA ALA A 119 7.65 6.56 -11.77
C ALA A 119 7.73 7.04 -13.22
N GLN A 120 6.71 6.68 -14.01
CA GLN A 120 6.48 7.20 -15.34
C GLN A 120 5.87 8.62 -15.33
N ASN A 121 5.71 9.21 -16.51
CA ASN A 121 5.04 10.51 -16.65
C ASN A 121 3.59 10.44 -16.17
N GLY A 122 3.18 11.42 -15.36
CA GLY A 122 1.85 11.53 -14.79
C GLY A 122 1.55 10.56 -13.65
N ALA A 123 2.54 9.81 -13.15
CA ALA A 123 2.35 8.91 -12.02
C ALA A 123 1.96 9.65 -10.74
N ARG A 124 1.22 8.98 -9.86
CA ARG A 124 0.76 9.49 -8.57
C ARG A 124 1.42 8.73 -7.43
N LEU A 125 2.01 9.45 -6.48
CA LEU A 125 2.59 8.91 -5.26
C LEU A 125 1.76 9.34 -4.06
N GLY A 126 1.01 8.43 -3.47
CA GLY A 126 0.31 8.62 -2.20
C GLY A 126 1.24 8.32 -1.02
N VAL A 127 1.30 9.21 -0.05
CA VAL A 127 2.06 9.04 1.20
C VAL A 127 1.09 8.91 2.36
N VAL A 128 0.99 7.69 2.91
CA VAL A 128 0.11 7.36 4.04
C VAL A 128 0.92 7.05 5.30
N ALA A 129 2.11 6.52 5.12
CA ALA A 129 2.99 6.17 6.22
C ALA A 129 3.60 7.40 6.89
N VAL A 130 3.83 7.29 8.20
CA VAL A 130 4.49 8.35 8.98
C VAL A 130 6.00 8.25 8.80
N HIS A 131 6.60 9.25 8.18
CA HIS A 131 8.04 9.43 8.13
C HIS A 131 8.54 10.14 9.38
N LYS A 132 9.51 9.56 10.06
CA LYS A 132 10.08 10.12 11.31
C LYS A 132 11.04 11.27 11.03
N GLU A 133 11.67 11.28 9.86
CA GLU A 133 12.65 12.27 9.43
C GLU A 133 12.27 12.85 8.07
N PRO A 134 12.69 14.09 7.76
CA PRO A 134 12.51 14.66 6.43
C PRO A 134 13.13 13.78 5.34
N VAL A 135 12.45 13.66 4.22
CA VAL A 135 12.90 12.86 3.05
C VAL A 135 13.28 13.82 1.92
N ALA A 136 14.45 13.62 1.34
CA ALA A 136 14.87 14.36 0.15
C ALA A 136 14.08 13.91 -1.08
N ILE A 137 13.64 14.85 -1.90
CA ILE A 137 12.89 14.60 -3.14
C ILE A 137 13.68 15.22 -4.31
N ASP A 138 13.90 14.44 -5.35
CA ASP A 138 14.44 14.95 -6.62
C ASP A 138 13.34 15.73 -7.37
N LEU A 139 13.35 17.05 -7.21
CA LEU A 139 12.38 17.94 -7.82
C LEU A 139 12.54 18.02 -9.34
N VAL A 140 13.73 17.74 -9.89
CA VAL A 140 13.95 17.70 -11.33
C VAL A 140 13.21 16.51 -11.94
N ASN A 141 13.36 15.33 -11.35
CA ASN A 141 12.64 14.13 -11.77
C ASN A 141 11.11 14.29 -11.61
N LEU A 142 10.68 14.86 -10.48
CA LEU A 142 9.26 15.12 -10.22
C LEU A 142 8.65 16.04 -11.27
N MET A 143 9.30 17.16 -11.54
CA MET A 143 8.85 18.14 -12.55
C MET A 143 8.85 17.54 -13.96
N ALA A 144 9.95 16.89 -14.36
CA ALA A 144 10.13 16.38 -15.71
C ALA A 144 9.18 15.27 -16.10
N ASN A 145 8.69 14.51 -15.13
CA ASN A 145 7.70 13.45 -15.33
C ASN A 145 6.31 13.81 -14.80
N GLU A 146 6.07 15.08 -14.45
CA GLU A 146 4.75 15.57 -13.98
C GLU A 146 4.17 14.69 -12.86
N ILE A 147 5.00 14.21 -11.93
CA ILE A 147 4.59 13.31 -10.86
C ILE A 147 3.79 14.10 -9.82
N THR A 148 2.64 13.57 -9.43
CA THR A 148 1.84 14.14 -8.34
C THR A 148 2.16 13.43 -7.02
N VAL A 149 2.53 14.18 -5.98
CA VAL A 149 2.71 13.66 -4.62
C VAL A 149 1.51 14.08 -3.77
N ILE A 150 0.88 13.12 -3.10
CA ILE A 150 -0.37 13.29 -2.37
C ILE A 150 -0.18 12.80 -0.94
N GLY A 151 -0.28 13.70 0.04
CA GLY A 151 -0.33 13.31 1.45
C GLY A 151 -1.74 12.86 1.85
N SER A 152 -1.83 11.84 2.69
CA SER A 152 -3.10 11.37 3.25
C SER A 152 -2.93 11.10 4.73
N MET A 153 -3.81 11.67 5.56
CA MET A 153 -3.75 11.52 7.01
C MET A 153 -5.14 11.28 7.58
N GLY A 154 -5.26 10.19 8.34
CA GLY A 154 -6.52 9.81 8.96
C GLY A 154 -7.59 9.36 7.94
N TYR A 155 -8.83 9.40 8.37
CA TYR A 155 -10.00 9.04 7.58
C TYR A 155 -11.20 9.90 8.03
N PRO A 156 -11.21 11.17 7.68
CA PRO A 156 -12.16 12.13 8.25
C PRO A 156 -13.61 11.83 7.89
N THR A 157 -13.86 11.13 6.79
CA THR A 157 -15.21 10.86 6.26
C THR A 157 -15.48 9.37 6.03
N GLU A 158 -14.46 8.53 5.87
CA GLU A 158 -14.56 7.15 5.41
C GLU A 158 -14.79 6.12 6.52
N ILE A 159 -14.78 6.52 7.80
CA ILE A 159 -14.84 5.56 8.92
C ILE A 159 -16.08 4.66 8.89
N PHE A 160 -17.24 5.20 8.49
CA PHE A 160 -18.48 4.41 8.39
C PHE A 160 -18.48 3.50 7.16
N GLU A 161 -17.81 3.91 6.10
CA GLU A 161 -17.66 3.14 4.87
C GLU A 161 -16.70 1.98 5.09
N VAL A 162 -15.53 2.27 5.65
CA VAL A 162 -14.54 1.25 6.02
C VAL A 162 -15.11 0.21 6.99
N THR A 163 -15.95 0.62 7.94
CA THR A 163 -16.59 -0.31 8.87
C THR A 163 -17.56 -1.26 8.16
N ARG A 164 -18.29 -0.79 7.14
CA ARG A 164 -19.17 -1.63 6.33
C ARG A 164 -18.38 -2.60 5.46
N ASP A 165 -17.32 -2.13 4.81
CA ASP A 165 -16.43 -2.98 4.00
C ASP A 165 -15.76 -4.05 4.87
N LEU A 166 -15.28 -3.68 6.04
CA LEU A 166 -14.69 -4.60 7.01
C LEU A 166 -15.69 -5.68 7.45
N ALA A 167 -16.95 -5.33 7.65
CA ALA A 167 -17.99 -6.28 7.97
C ALA A 167 -18.33 -7.22 6.80
N ALA A 168 -18.32 -6.70 5.56
CA ALA A 168 -18.61 -7.47 4.35
C ALA A 168 -17.46 -8.39 3.91
N ASN A 169 -16.20 -7.98 4.16
CA ASN A 169 -14.98 -8.67 3.75
C ASN A 169 -14.12 -9.12 4.95
N TRP A 170 -14.74 -9.37 6.10
CA TRP A 170 -14.04 -9.63 7.36
C TRP A 170 -12.98 -10.76 7.26
N GLU A 171 -13.22 -11.79 6.45
CA GLU A 171 -12.29 -12.90 6.25
C GLU A 171 -10.95 -12.43 5.69
N LYS A 172 -10.97 -11.50 4.74
CA LYS A 172 -9.74 -10.90 4.18
C LYS A 172 -9.01 -10.05 5.21
N TYR A 173 -9.75 -9.26 5.99
CA TYR A 173 -9.17 -8.43 7.04
C TYR A 173 -8.65 -9.26 8.22
N ALA A 174 -9.25 -10.43 8.50
CA ALA A 174 -8.77 -11.35 9.52
C ALA A 174 -7.34 -11.85 9.26
N VAL A 175 -6.92 -11.98 8.01
CA VAL A 175 -5.54 -12.35 7.62
C VAL A 175 -4.50 -11.37 8.17
N ILE A 176 -4.89 -10.10 8.37
CA ILE A 176 -4.01 -9.05 8.89
C ILE A 176 -3.66 -9.31 10.36
N VAL A 177 -4.59 -9.92 11.14
CA VAL A 177 -4.36 -10.25 12.54
C VAL A 177 -3.41 -11.45 12.62
N SER A 178 -2.23 -11.25 13.19
CA SER A 178 -1.22 -12.30 13.32
C SER A 178 -1.21 -12.96 14.70
N HIS A 179 -1.62 -12.23 15.73
CA HIS A 179 -1.62 -12.70 17.12
C HIS A 179 -2.84 -12.20 17.88
N THR A 180 -3.43 -13.08 18.68
CA THR A 180 -4.52 -12.75 19.59
C THR A 180 -4.12 -13.18 21.00
N PHE A 181 -4.27 -12.29 21.98
CA PHE A 181 -3.97 -12.52 23.38
C PHE A 181 -5.23 -12.25 24.22
N GLY A 182 -5.41 -12.98 25.33
CA GLY A 182 -6.36 -12.59 26.35
C GLY A 182 -5.88 -11.34 27.12
N PHE A 183 -6.78 -10.67 27.83
CA PHE A 183 -6.41 -9.48 28.59
C PHE A 183 -5.36 -9.76 29.67
N ASP A 184 -5.36 -10.94 30.26
CA ASP A 184 -4.37 -11.35 31.27
C ASP A 184 -2.95 -11.40 30.72
N ASP A 185 -2.77 -11.57 29.39
CA ASP A 185 -1.50 -11.64 28.69
C ASP A 185 -1.13 -10.32 27.97
N VAL A 186 -1.72 -9.20 28.40
CA VAL A 186 -1.53 -7.88 27.76
C VAL A 186 -0.07 -7.44 27.72
N GLU A 187 0.75 -7.79 28.72
CA GLU A 187 2.17 -7.45 28.74
C GLU A 187 2.94 -8.17 27.63
N GLU A 188 2.66 -9.47 27.41
CA GLU A 188 3.24 -10.25 26.32
C GLU A 188 2.76 -9.74 24.95
N ALA A 189 1.47 -9.38 24.82
CA ALA A 189 0.92 -8.75 23.65
C ALA A 189 1.68 -7.46 23.26
N LEU A 190 1.96 -6.60 24.25
CA LEU A 190 2.72 -5.36 24.05
C LEU A 190 4.17 -5.62 23.65
N VAL A 191 4.83 -6.60 24.25
CA VAL A 191 6.20 -7.00 23.90
C VAL A 191 6.21 -7.51 22.45
N THR A 192 5.30 -8.38 22.10
CA THR A 192 5.16 -8.94 20.72
C THR A 192 4.90 -7.83 19.70
N ALA A 193 3.98 -6.91 19.97
CA ALA A 193 3.65 -5.79 19.08
C ALA A 193 4.83 -4.81 18.88
N ARG A 194 5.72 -4.67 19.86
CA ARG A 194 6.88 -3.77 19.80
C ARG A 194 8.12 -4.41 19.22
N THR A 195 8.16 -5.73 19.11
CA THR A 195 9.31 -6.47 18.58
C THR A 195 9.28 -6.46 17.04
N PRO A 196 10.24 -5.85 16.37
CA PRO A 196 10.26 -5.79 14.92
C PRO A 196 10.22 -7.19 14.28
N GLY A 197 9.26 -7.41 13.38
CA GLY A 197 9.09 -8.67 12.64
C GLY A 197 8.42 -9.79 13.44
N ALA A 198 8.13 -9.63 14.73
CA ALA A 198 7.44 -10.65 15.52
C ALA A 198 5.94 -10.76 15.21
N ALA A 199 5.30 -9.66 14.86
CA ALA A 199 3.87 -9.64 14.53
C ALA A 199 3.56 -8.61 13.43
N ASP A 200 2.45 -8.81 12.74
CA ASP A 200 1.88 -7.82 11.82
C ASP A 200 0.83 -6.97 12.55
N LYS A 201 -0.15 -7.61 13.16
CA LYS A 201 -1.18 -6.99 13.99
C LYS A 201 -1.47 -7.86 15.21
N VAL A 202 -1.34 -7.27 16.38
CA VAL A 202 -1.70 -7.90 17.66
C VAL A 202 -3.07 -7.39 18.11
N VAL A 203 -3.93 -8.30 18.57
CA VAL A 203 -5.24 -8.01 19.12
C VAL A 203 -5.31 -8.57 20.55
N VAL A 204 -5.88 -7.82 21.47
CA VAL A 204 -6.20 -8.26 22.84
C VAL A 204 -7.69 -8.40 22.96
N THR A 205 -8.18 -9.56 23.44
CA THR A 205 -9.60 -9.85 23.69
C THR A 205 -9.94 -9.70 25.16
N PHE A 206 -11.17 -9.31 25.43
CA PHE A 206 -11.75 -9.16 26.77
C PHE A 206 -12.90 -10.14 26.89
N ASP A 207 -12.59 -11.39 27.21
CA ASP A 207 -13.57 -12.46 27.41
C ASP A 207 -14.10 -12.48 28.85
#